data_e8592e82b348a364f07c7d8ba9860af5
#
_entry.id   e8592e82b348a364f07c7d8ba9860af5
#
_cell.length_a   1.000
_cell.length_b   1.000
_cell.length_c   1.000
_cell.angle_alpha   90.00
_cell.angle_beta   90.00
_cell.angle_gamma   90.00
#
_symmetry.space_group_name_H-M   'P 1'
#
loop_
_entity.id
_entity.type
_entity.pdbx_description
1 polymer ?
#
loop_
_entity_poly.entity_id
_entity_poly.type
_entity_poly.pdbx_seq_one_letter_code
_entity_poly.pdbx_strand_id
1 'polypeptide(L)'
;MNEKLNSPIFKPSEIVKLPEQMDHHNHGYNQVVIGLSGQTEFDIEGAGNLVCPGQGCLVTADSEHGFSGIGNNEILVLNVASELYQASYTQDHIARLFDQSGYFHLDRQAQNLIQALTAEMAAHPDDLLLSRACTDTLMCVLHRHFKPLKDDRQSYRLNMDVIDQYILQHLTRKISVAQLAGLVFLGESQFHFLFKEQTGVTPHQYVLKKRLELARDLIEESQLSVAQVAQSTGFASQSSFTQAFTRLFGKPPARYRRENPAG
;
A
#
# COMPACT_ATOMS: atom_id res chain seq x y z
N MET A 1 22.52 -14.03 42.11
CA MET A 1 23.24 -12.76 41.92
C MET A 1 23.71 -12.73 40.46
N ASN A 2 23.32 -11.79 39.66
CA ASN A 2 23.51 -11.58 38.19
C ASN A 2 22.55 -12.29 37.23
N GLU A 3 21.27 -11.93 37.32
CA GLU A 3 20.31 -12.04 36.19
C GLU A 3 19.91 -10.62 35.72
N LYS A 4 20.86 -9.76 35.40
CA LYS A 4 20.61 -8.41 34.88
C LYS A 4 21.54 -8.06 33.74
N LEU A 5 21.58 -8.85 32.65
CA LEU A 5 22.39 -8.48 31.46
C LEU A 5 21.88 -9.15 30.18
N ASN A 6 20.56 -9.11 29.93
CA ASN A 6 20.04 -9.38 28.58
C ASN A 6 18.69 -8.67 28.34
N SER A 7 18.62 -7.39 28.66
CA SER A 7 17.61 -6.56 28.02
C SER A 7 18.05 -6.37 26.57
N PRO A 8 17.22 -6.69 25.57
CA PRO A 8 17.58 -6.43 24.19
C PRO A 8 17.92 -4.94 24.05
N ILE A 9 19.05 -4.65 23.40
CA ILE A 9 19.49 -3.27 23.14
C ILE A 9 18.34 -2.61 22.34
N PHE A 10 17.76 -1.56 22.89
CA PHE A 10 16.73 -0.77 22.21
C PHE A 10 17.32 -0.19 20.91
N LYS A 11 16.80 -0.66 19.78
CA LYS A 11 17.17 -0.15 18.45
C LYS A 11 16.20 0.95 18.05
N PRO A 12 16.67 2.18 17.79
CA PRO A 12 15.80 3.29 17.36
C PRO A 12 15.10 3.00 16.02
N SER A 13 15.76 2.29 15.12
CA SER A 13 15.19 1.84 13.87
C SER A 13 15.74 0.49 13.45
N GLU A 14 14.92 -0.29 12.75
CA GLU A 14 15.32 -1.58 12.19
C GLU A 14 14.53 -1.92 10.92
N ILE A 15 15.15 -2.69 10.03
CA ILE A 15 14.50 -3.27 8.86
C ILE A 15 14.13 -4.70 9.21
N VAL A 16 12.84 -5.04 9.10
CA VAL A 16 12.30 -6.33 9.56
C VAL A 16 11.52 -6.99 8.43
N LYS A 17 11.64 -8.31 8.35
CA LYS A 17 10.78 -9.16 7.55
C LYS A 17 9.74 -9.80 8.47
N LEU A 18 8.46 -9.61 8.19
CA LEU A 18 7.38 -10.16 9.00
C LEU A 18 7.06 -11.61 8.60
N PRO A 19 6.70 -12.46 9.59
CA PRO A 19 6.23 -13.82 9.35
C PRO A 19 4.84 -13.80 8.68
N GLU A 20 4.50 -14.88 7.97
CA GLU A 20 3.16 -15.03 7.38
C GLU A 20 2.06 -15.26 8.43
N GLN A 21 2.43 -15.78 9.58
CA GLN A 21 1.48 -15.98 10.69
C GLN A 21 1.28 -14.66 11.43
N MET A 22 0.02 -14.28 11.63
CA MET A 22 -0.35 -13.10 12.42
C MET A 22 0.18 -13.24 13.85
N ASP A 23 0.92 -12.23 14.29
CA ASP A 23 1.41 -12.06 15.65
C ASP A 23 0.75 -10.83 16.29
N HIS A 24 0.53 -10.86 17.60
CA HIS A 24 -0.10 -9.78 18.35
C HIS A 24 0.75 -9.42 19.55
N HIS A 25 0.99 -8.10 19.73
CA HIS A 25 1.65 -7.62 20.93
C HIS A 25 1.27 -6.17 21.25
N ASN A 26 1.77 -5.69 22.38
CA ASN A 26 1.79 -4.28 22.75
C ASN A 26 3.15 -3.90 23.32
N HIS A 27 3.45 -2.62 23.35
CA HIS A 27 4.68 -2.07 23.92
C HIS A 27 4.47 -0.65 24.43
N GLY A 28 5.21 -0.25 25.46
CA GLY A 28 5.10 1.07 26.12
C GLY A 28 5.82 2.22 25.39
N TYR A 29 6.03 2.13 24.09
CA TYR A 29 6.63 3.19 23.28
C TYR A 29 5.85 3.35 21.97
N ASN A 30 5.94 4.52 21.38
CA ASN A 30 5.34 4.78 20.08
C ASN A 30 6.15 4.13 18.95
N GLN A 31 5.47 3.71 17.88
CA GLN A 31 6.13 3.07 16.76
C GLN A 31 5.60 3.61 15.43
N VAL A 32 6.52 3.82 14.49
CA VAL A 32 6.19 4.08 13.09
C VAL A 32 6.59 2.87 12.27
N VAL A 33 5.68 2.35 11.48
CA VAL A 33 5.96 1.27 10.54
C VAL A 33 5.79 1.79 9.12
N ILE A 34 6.75 1.49 8.24
CA ILE A 34 6.75 1.91 6.84
C ILE A 34 7.03 0.71 5.95
N GLY A 35 6.18 0.46 4.97
CA GLY A 35 6.38 -0.58 3.96
C GLY A 35 7.54 -0.23 3.02
N LEU A 36 8.51 -1.15 2.88
CA LEU A 36 9.66 -1.03 1.97
C LEU A 36 9.48 -1.90 0.73
N SER A 37 9.11 -3.16 0.91
CA SER A 37 8.85 -4.10 -0.18
C SER A 37 7.74 -5.09 0.17
N GLY A 38 7.06 -5.62 -0.85
CA GLY A 38 5.97 -6.57 -0.66
C GLY A 38 4.73 -5.97 -0.01
N GLN A 39 4.02 -6.78 0.77
CA GLN A 39 2.79 -6.41 1.46
C GLN A 39 2.82 -6.96 2.88
N THR A 40 2.34 -6.17 3.82
CA THR A 40 2.16 -6.59 5.21
C THR A 40 0.76 -6.19 5.68
N GLU A 41 0.19 -6.98 6.53
CA GLU A 41 -1.10 -6.70 7.15
C GLU A 41 -0.86 -6.20 8.58
N PHE A 42 -1.51 -5.13 8.94
CA PHE A 42 -1.54 -4.59 10.29
C PHE A 42 -2.97 -4.48 10.76
N ASP A 43 -3.23 -4.86 12.01
CA ASP A 43 -4.47 -4.61 12.72
C ASP A 43 -4.13 -3.78 13.95
N ILE A 44 -4.69 -2.59 14.07
CA ILE A 44 -4.47 -1.69 15.20
C ILE A 44 -5.84 -1.44 15.83
N GLU A 45 -6.04 -1.93 17.05
CA GLU A 45 -7.29 -1.76 17.82
C GLU A 45 -8.54 -2.26 17.03
N GLY A 46 -8.39 -3.33 16.26
CA GLY A 46 -9.46 -3.92 15.44
C GLY A 46 -9.68 -3.24 14.07
N ALA A 47 -8.82 -2.28 13.71
CA ALA A 47 -8.82 -1.66 12.38
C ALA A 47 -7.69 -2.25 11.52
N GLY A 48 -7.99 -3.32 10.76
CA GLY A 48 -7.04 -4.01 9.90
C GLY A 48 -6.79 -3.27 8.58
N ASN A 49 -5.51 -3.19 8.16
CA ASN A 49 -5.12 -2.61 6.88
C ASN A 49 -3.85 -3.23 6.31
N LEU A 50 -3.65 -3.09 4.98
CA LEU A 50 -2.40 -3.45 4.33
C LEU A 50 -1.43 -2.26 4.35
N VAL A 51 -0.16 -2.56 4.61
CA VAL A 51 0.95 -1.62 4.49
C VAL A 51 1.85 -2.08 3.35
N CYS A 52 1.84 -1.32 2.26
CA CYS A 52 2.63 -1.53 1.05
C CYS A 52 3.76 -0.47 0.94
N PRO A 53 4.70 -0.58 -0.02
CA PRO A 53 5.69 0.46 -0.26
C PRO A 53 5.09 1.84 -0.45
N GLY A 54 5.61 2.82 0.28
CA GLY A 54 5.07 4.18 0.30
C GLY A 54 3.90 4.40 1.26
N GLN A 55 3.58 3.40 2.05
CA GLN A 55 2.54 3.43 3.07
C GLN A 55 3.13 3.14 4.43
N GLY A 56 2.43 3.55 5.48
CA GLY A 56 2.83 3.22 6.84
C GLY A 56 1.69 3.33 7.84
N CYS A 57 1.99 2.94 9.06
CA CYS A 57 1.08 3.12 10.19
C CYS A 57 1.81 3.66 11.41
N LEU A 58 1.05 4.35 12.25
CA LEU A 58 1.45 4.83 13.57
C LEU A 58 0.79 3.93 14.60
N VAL A 59 1.59 3.39 15.49
CA VAL A 59 1.14 2.62 16.64
C VAL A 59 1.50 3.40 17.89
N THR A 60 0.50 3.84 18.63
CA THR A 60 0.70 4.55 19.90
C THR A 60 1.14 3.58 20.99
N ALA A 61 1.82 4.10 22.00
CA ALA A 61 2.20 3.34 23.17
C ALA A 61 0.98 2.65 23.78
N ASP A 62 1.17 1.41 24.24
CA ASP A 62 0.16 0.55 24.88
C ASP A 62 -1.03 0.12 23.98
N SER A 63 -1.07 0.53 22.71
CA SER A 63 -2.04 0.01 21.73
C SER A 63 -1.78 -1.44 21.41
N GLU A 64 -2.83 -2.27 21.49
CA GLU A 64 -2.79 -3.66 21.00
C GLU A 64 -2.79 -3.65 19.47
N HIS A 65 -1.84 -4.33 18.87
CA HIS A 65 -1.74 -4.44 17.43
C HIS A 65 -1.27 -5.82 16.98
N GLY A 66 -1.80 -6.22 15.82
CA GLY A 66 -1.42 -7.45 15.14
C GLY A 66 -0.73 -7.13 13.81
N PHE A 67 0.15 -8.02 13.37
CA PHE A 67 0.82 -7.89 12.07
C PHE A 67 1.16 -9.24 11.46
N SER A 68 1.19 -9.27 10.14
CA SER A 68 1.68 -10.41 9.36
C SER A 68 2.27 -9.94 8.03
N GLY A 69 3.15 -10.76 7.46
CA GLY A 69 3.73 -10.54 6.14
C GLY A 69 2.99 -11.36 5.07
N ILE A 70 2.88 -10.85 3.88
CA ILE A 70 2.30 -11.56 2.73
C ILE A 70 3.43 -11.84 1.74
N GLY A 71 3.89 -13.09 1.69
CA GLY A 71 5.01 -13.51 0.84
C GLY A 71 6.32 -12.82 1.20
N ASN A 72 7.11 -12.41 0.18
CA ASN A 72 8.35 -11.66 0.44
C ASN A 72 8.02 -10.21 0.77
N ASN A 73 8.35 -9.78 1.98
CA ASN A 73 8.02 -8.47 2.51
C ASN A 73 9.19 -7.90 3.32
N GLU A 74 9.29 -6.59 3.39
CA GLU A 74 10.20 -5.86 4.29
C GLU A 74 9.53 -4.57 4.73
N ILE A 75 9.71 -4.23 5.99
CA ILE A 75 9.25 -2.99 6.61
C ILE A 75 10.40 -2.29 7.33
N LEU A 76 10.32 -0.97 7.42
CA LEU A 76 11.12 -0.17 8.33
C LEU A 76 10.29 0.10 9.58
N VAL A 77 10.85 -0.21 10.74
CA VAL A 77 10.27 0.05 12.05
C VAL A 77 11.09 1.14 12.73
N LEU A 78 10.43 2.21 13.18
CA LEU A 78 11.03 3.27 14.00
C LEU A 78 10.44 3.20 15.41
N ASN A 79 11.28 2.95 16.40
CA ASN A 79 10.88 2.88 17.80
C ASN A 79 11.11 4.23 18.47
N VAL A 80 10.03 4.87 18.92
CA VAL A 80 10.02 6.23 19.45
C VAL A 80 9.69 6.21 20.95
N ALA A 81 10.73 5.99 21.76
CA ALA A 81 10.59 6.05 23.22
C ALA A 81 10.58 7.51 23.67
N SER A 82 9.59 7.89 24.47
CA SER A 82 9.41 9.29 24.95
C SER A 82 10.62 9.83 25.72
N GLU A 83 11.33 8.95 26.42
CA GLU A 83 12.52 9.33 27.19
C GLU A 83 13.68 9.85 26.31
N LEU A 84 13.69 9.48 25.04
CA LEU A 84 14.74 9.90 24.09
C LEU A 84 14.52 11.29 23.51
N TYR A 85 13.33 11.89 23.73
CA TYR A 85 12.89 13.14 23.11
C TYR A 85 12.44 14.14 24.17
N GLN A 86 13.33 14.48 25.12
CA GLN A 86 13.02 15.36 26.26
C GLN A 86 13.03 16.87 25.94
N ALA A 87 13.54 17.27 24.77
CA ALA A 87 13.49 18.68 24.37
C ALA A 87 12.05 19.11 24.08
N SER A 88 11.60 20.21 24.66
CA SER A 88 10.22 20.68 24.65
C SER A 88 9.57 20.71 23.25
N TYR A 89 10.27 21.27 22.26
CA TYR A 89 9.73 21.33 20.89
C TYR A 89 9.61 19.95 20.22
N THR A 90 10.47 19.01 20.58
CA THR A 90 10.45 17.63 20.05
C THR A 90 9.30 16.84 20.66
N GLN A 91 9.03 17.01 21.94
CA GLN A 91 7.89 16.39 22.62
C GLN A 91 6.56 16.83 22.01
N ASP A 92 6.38 18.13 21.76
CA ASP A 92 5.16 18.64 21.13
C ASP A 92 4.95 18.08 19.72
N HIS A 93 6.02 17.90 18.96
CA HIS A 93 5.96 17.33 17.61
C HIS A 93 5.60 15.84 17.63
N ILE A 94 6.21 15.06 18.54
CA ILE A 94 5.93 13.64 18.73
C ILE A 94 4.50 13.45 19.26
N ALA A 95 4.09 14.24 20.26
CA ALA A 95 2.74 14.17 20.81
C ALA A 95 1.67 14.38 19.71
N ARG A 96 1.88 15.35 18.82
CA ARG A 96 0.96 15.60 17.69
C ARG A 96 0.96 14.49 16.65
N LEU A 97 2.11 13.85 16.41
CA LEU A 97 2.21 12.76 15.46
C LEU A 97 1.48 11.51 15.99
N PHE A 98 1.59 11.25 17.29
CA PHE A 98 1.00 10.10 17.96
C PHE A 98 -0.24 10.43 18.81
N ASP A 99 -0.99 11.47 18.41
CA ASP A 99 -2.28 11.81 19.04
C ASP A 99 -3.27 10.64 18.95
N GLN A 100 -3.18 9.87 17.87
CA GLN A 100 -3.93 8.63 17.65
C GLN A 100 -3.16 7.68 16.74
N SER A 101 -3.40 6.38 16.92
CA SER A 101 -2.94 5.36 15.98
C SER A 101 -3.63 5.54 14.62
N GLY A 102 -2.97 5.16 13.54
CA GLY A 102 -3.59 5.27 12.22
C GLY A 102 -2.62 5.00 11.08
N TYR A 103 -3.15 5.03 9.88
CA TYR A 103 -2.41 4.76 8.64
C TYR A 103 -2.12 6.05 7.89
N PHE A 104 -1.03 6.08 7.11
CA PHE A 104 -0.63 7.24 6.33
C PHE A 104 0.01 6.89 4.98
N HIS A 105 -0.01 7.86 4.07
CA HIS A 105 0.74 7.82 2.82
C HIS A 105 1.98 8.69 2.87
N LEU A 106 3.02 8.24 2.19
CA LEU A 106 4.24 9.01 1.94
C LEU A 106 4.19 9.57 0.53
N ASP A 107 4.49 10.85 0.38
CA ASP A 107 4.72 11.40 -0.93
C ASP A 107 6.02 10.86 -1.56
N ARG A 108 6.21 11.11 -2.86
CA ARG A 108 7.35 10.58 -3.60
C ARG A 108 8.69 11.07 -3.05
N GLN A 109 8.74 12.29 -2.51
CA GLN A 109 9.96 12.85 -1.94
C GLN A 109 10.36 12.12 -0.65
N ALA A 110 9.40 11.88 0.24
CA ALA A 110 9.60 11.11 1.45
C ALA A 110 10.01 9.65 1.13
N GLN A 111 9.36 9.02 0.14
CA GLN A 111 9.71 7.66 -0.30
C GLN A 111 11.17 7.56 -0.77
N ASN A 112 11.63 8.50 -1.60
CA ASN A 112 13.00 8.53 -2.09
C ASN A 112 14.02 8.68 -0.94
N LEU A 113 13.72 9.54 0.03
CA LEU A 113 14.58 9.73 1.20
C LEU A 113 14.64 8.46 2.06
N ILE A 114 13.48 7.83 2.33
CA ILE A 114 13.42 6.59 3.09
C ILE A 114 14.23 5.50 2.40
N GLN A 115 14.09 5.35 1.08
CA GLN A 115 14.84 4.38 0.31
C GLN A 115 16.37 4.59 0.43
N ALA A 116 16.83 5.84 0.40
CA ALA A 116 18.26 6.15 0.57
C ALA A 116 18.74 5.82 1.99
N LEU A 117 18.01 6.23 3.02
CA LEU A 117 18.38 5.98 4.41
C LEU A 117 18.34 4.49 4.76
N THR A 118 17.35 3.75 4.26
CA THR A 118 17.26 2.29 4.49
C THR A 118 18.36 1.52 3.79
N ALA A 119 18.84 1.98 2.63
CA ALA A 119 19.99 1.39 1.97
C ALA A 119 21.28 1.52 2.82
N GLU A 120 21.53 2.68 3.42
CA GLU A 120 22.64 2.89 4.35
C GLU A 120 22.51 2.04 5.62
N MET A 121 21.31 1.99 6.20
CA MET A 121 21.05 1.15 7.39
C MET A 121 21.26 -0.34 7.09
N ALA A 122 20.85 -0.81 5.93
CA ALA A 122 21.04 -2.20 5.51
C ALA A 122 22.54 -2.55 5.30
N ALA A 123 23.35 -1.57 4.84
CA ALA A 123 24.80 -1.73 4.70
C ALA A 123 25.54 -1.75 6.05
N HIS A 124 24.97 -1.11 7.08
CA HIS A 124 25.57 -0.94 8.41
C HIS A 124 24.59 -1.27 9.55
N PRO A 125 24.12 -2.53 9.67
CA PRO A 125 22.98 -2.90 10.55
C PRO A 125 23.27 -2.76 12.06
N ASP A 126 24.54 -2.71 12.44
CA ASP A 126 24.98 -2.61 13.85
C ASP A 126 25.40 -1.18 14.25
N ASP A 127 25.31 -0.21 13.32
CA ASP A 127 25.63 1.18 13.62
C ASP A 127 24.44 1.89 14.29
N LEU A 128 24.49 1.94 15.63
CA LEU A 128 23.44 2.58 16.44
C LEU A 128 23.38 4.10 16.24
N LEU A 129 24.50 4.75 15.90
CA LEU A 129 24.51 6.19 15.63
C LEU A 129 23.76 6.49 14.33
N LEU A 130 24.05 5.70 13.28
CA LEU A 130 23.35 5.79 11.99
C LEU A 130 21.86 5.51 12.17
N SER A 131 21.50 4.42 12.87
CA SER A 131 20.11 4.07 13.18
C SER A 131 19.38 5.23 13.87
N ARG A 132 20.00 5.86 14.87
CA ARG A 132 19.43 7.01 15.56
C ARG A 132 19.28 8.23 14.66
N ALA A 133 20.32 8.60 13.89
CA ALA A 133 20.28 9.73 12.98
C ALA A 133 19.20 9.56 11.90
N CYS A 134 19.07 8.35 11.36
CA CYS A 134 17.99 8.00 10.42
C CYS A 134 16.62 8.16 11.05
N THR A 135 16.41 7.65 12.26
CA THR A 135 15.14 7.81 13.00
C THR A 135 14.78 9.27 13.19
N ASP A 136 15.70 10.08 13.69
CA ASP A 136 15.46 11.52 13.96
C ASP A 136 15.15 12.27 12.65
N THR A 137 15.87 11.96 11.56
CA THR A 137 15.60 12.55 10.23
C THR A 137 14.22 12.18 9.74
N LEU A 138 13.84 10.90 9.81
CA LEU A 138 12.55 10.42 9.35
C LEU A 138 11.40 10.98 10.19
N MET A 139 11.57 11.13 11.51
CA MET A 139 10.58 11.78 12.37
C MET A 139 10.34 13.24 11.97
N CYS A 140 11.39 13.99 11.62
CA CYS A 140 11.26 15.36 11.09
C CYS A 140 10.51 15.40 9.75
N VAL A 141 10.76 14.44 8.87
CA VAL A 141 10.10 14.36 7.56
C VAL A 141 8.63 13.99 7.73
N LEU A 142 8.35 12.95 8.51
CA LEU A 142 6.98 12.51 8.78
C LEU A 142 6.14 13.66 9.36
N HIS A 143 6.67 14.39 10.33
CA HIS A 143 5.97 15.56 10.91
C HIS A 143 5.55 16.59 9.85
N ARG A 144 6.36 16.83 8.81
CA ARG A 144 6.10 17.81 7.74
C ARG A 144 5.15 17.29 6.67
N HIS A 145 5.25 16.00 6.35
CA HIS A 145 4.53 15.35 5.25
C HIS A 145 3.37 14.48 5.72
N PHE A 146 3.20 14.37 7.04
CA PHE A 146 2.09 13.62 7.62
C PHE A 146 0.77 14.34 7.34
N LYS A 147 -0.03 13.76 6.49
CA LYS A 147 -1.45 14.07 6.39
C LYS A 147 -2.18 12.91 7.02
N PRO A 148 -2.66 13.06 8.28
CA PRO A 148 -3.51 12.03 8.85
C PRO A 148 -4.68 11.83 7.90
N LEU A 149 -5.00 10.58 7.62
CA LEU A 149 -6.29 10.25 7.07
C LEU A 149 -7.30 10.64 8.14
N LYS A 150 -7.85 11.85 8.05
CA LYS A 150 -8.92 12.28 8.95
C LYS A 150 -10.02 11.24 8.83
N ASP A 151 -10.40 10.70 9.97
CA ASP A 151 -11.58 9.84 10.13
C ASP A 151 -12.84 10.68 9.87
N ASP A 152 -12.99 11.11 8.64
CA ASP A 152 -14.17 11.80 8.14
C ASP A 152 -15.15 10.72 7.70
N ARG A 153 -15.81 10.08 8.68
CA ARG A 153 -16.85 9.06 8.46
C ARG A 153 -18.00 9.55 7.58
N GLN A 154 -17.96 10.78 7.07
CA GLN A 154 -19.03 11.36 6.26
C GLN A 154 -18.73 11.54 4.77
N SER A 155 -17.52 11.32 4.27
CA SER A 155 -17.24 11.39 2.82
C SER A 155 -15.94 10.69 2.43
N TYR A 156 -15.83 9.38 2.63
CA TYR A 156 -14.77 8.60 2.01
C TYR A 156 -14.99 8.56 0.49
N ARG A 157 -14.46 9.56 -0.19
CA ARG A 157 -14.26 9.44 -1.65
C ARG A 157 -12.94 8.75 -1.89
N LEU A 158 -13.02 7.59 -2.54
CA LEU A 158 -11.83 6.89 -3.02
C LEU A 158 -11.07 7.78 -3.98
N ASN A 159 -9.74 7.82 -3.85
CA ASN A 159 -8.88 8.47 -4.82
C ASN A 159 -8.81 7.60 -6.09
N MET A 160 -9.74 7.85 -7.02
CA MET A 160 -9.83 7.07 -8.25
C MET A 160 -8.63 7.23 -9.16
N ASP A 161 -7.90 8.34 -9.09
CA ASP A 161 -6.70 8.56 -9.93
C ASP A 161 -5.60 7.55 -9.56
N VAL A 162 -5.39 7.31 -8.26
CA VAL A 162 -4.43 6.30 -7.77
C VAL A 162 -4.84 4.89 -8.20
N ILE A 163 -6.13 4.58 -8.07
CA ILE A 163 -6.68 3.28 -8.45
C ILE A 163 -6.57 3.06 -9.96
N ASP A 164 -6.96 4.05 -10.76
CA ASP A 164 -6.90 3.99 -12.23
C ASP A 164 -5.47 3.86 -12.73
N GLN A 165 -4.54 4.64 -12.17
CA GLN A 165 -3.13 4.55 -12.54
C GLN A 165 -2.57 3.15 -12.25
N TYR A 166 -2.88 2.58 -11.10
CA TYR A 166 -2.47 1.21 -10.76
C TYR A 166 -3.07 0.18 -11.72
N ILE A 167 -4.38 0.26 -11.98
CA ILE A 167 -5.07 -0.64 -12.91
C ILE A 167 -4.42 -0.58 -14.29
N LEU A 168 -4.19 0.61 -14.85
CA LEU A 168 -3.58 0.79 -16.17
C LEU A 168 -2.18 0.20 -16.27
N GLN A 169 -1.37 0.33 -15.21
CA GLN A 169 -0.02 -0.25 -15.16
C GLN A 169 -0.02 -1.79 -15.06
N HIS A 170 -1.11 -2.39 -14.56
CA HIS A 170 -1.17 -3.82 -14.24
C HIS A 170 -2.26 -4.59 -15.00
N LEU A 171 -2.85 -4.03 -16.08
CA LEU A 171 -3.97 -4.64 -16.81
C LEU A 171 -3.69 -6.07 -17.32
N THR A 172 -2.43 -6.35 -17.66
CA THR A 172 -2.01 -7.67 -18.16
C THR A 172 -1.89 -8.75 -17.08
N ARG A 173 -1.92 -8.35 -15.79
CA ARG A 173 -1.75 -9.24 -14.64
C ARG A 173 -3.07 -9.40 -13.88
N LYS A 174 -3.13 -10.41 -13.01
CA LYS A 174 -4.26 -10.55 -12.09
C LYS A 174 -4.22 -9.39 -11.08
N ILE A 175 -5.28 -8.61 -11.02
CA ILE A 175 -5.49 -7.55 -10.02
C ILE A 175 -6.53 -8.07 -9.03
N SER A 176 -6.18 -8.15 -7.74
CA SER A 176 -7.08 -8.53 -6.66
C SER A 176 -7.76 -7.31 -6.04
N VAL A 177 -8.89 -7.53 -5.38
CA VAL A 177 -9.59 -6.48 -4.62
C VAL A 177 -8.71 -6.02 -3.45
N ALA A 178 -8.01 -6.95 -2.78
CA ALA A 178 -7.06 -6.65 -1.72
C ALA A 178 -5.97 -5.65 -2.15
N GLN A 179 -5.41 -5.84 -3.36
CA GLN A 179 -4.41 -4.90 -3.89
C GLN A 179 -4.99 -3.50 -4.10
N LEU A 180 -6.21 -3.39 -4.65
CA LEU A 180 -6.85 -2.09 -4.86
C LEU A 180 -7.27 -1.45 -3.53
N ALA A 181 -7.75 -2.23 -2.58
CA ALA A 181 -8.10 -1.77 -1.24
C ALA A 181 -6.86 -1.25 -0.50
N GLY A 182 -5.74 -1.98 -0.57
CA GLY A 182 -4.47 -1.58 0.02
C GLY A 182 -3.92 -0.25 -0.51
N LEU A 183 -4.17 0.10 -1.79
CA LEU A 183 -3.76 1.39 -2.35
C LEU A 183 -4.42 2.60 -1.67
N VAL A 184 -5.59 2.39 -1.11
CA VAL A 184 -6.42 3.44 -0.48
C VAL A 184 -6.65 3.18 1.01
N PHE A 185 -5.85 2.27 1.61
CA PHE A 185 -5.86 1.91 3.04
C PHE A 185 -7.22 1.46 3.57
N LEU A 186 -7.89 0.61 2.83
CA LEU A 186 -9.17 0.05 3.23
C LEU A 186 -9.09 -1.47 3.29
N GLY A 187 -9.81 -2.06 4.23
CA GLY A 187 -10.12 -3.48 4.17
C GLY A 187 -10.96 -3.81 2.93
N GLU A 188 -10.84 -5.04 2.40
CA GLU A 188 -11.51 -5.44 1.15
C GLU A 188 -13.03 -5.19 1.17
N SER A 189 -13.69 -5.49 2.27
CA SER A 189 -15.15 -5.32 2.40
C SER A 189 -15.57 -3.85 2.34
N GLN A 190 -14.84 -2.98 3.05
CA GLN A 190 -15.09 -1.54 3.07
C GLN A 190 -14.78 -0.93 1.70
N PHE A 191 -13.64 -1.29 1.10
CA PHE A 191 -13.28 -0.85 -0.25
C PHE A 191 -14.35 -1.25 -1.27
N HIS A 192 -14.77 -2.52 -1.25
CA HIS A 192 -15.80 -3.01 -2.17
C HIS A 192 -17.10 -2.24 -2.07
N PHE A 193 -17.53 -1.94 -0.84
CA PHE A 193 -18.72 -1.14 -0.58
C PHE A 193 -18.59 0.29 -1.13
N LEU A 194 -17.54 1.02 -0.71
CA LEU A 194 -17.29 2.41 -1.12
C LEU A 194 -17.04 2.54 -2.63
N PHE A 195 -16.30 1.59 -3.20
CA PHE A 195 -16.03 1.56 -4.63
C PHE A 195 -17.31 1.43 -5.45
N LYS A 196 -18.18 0.49 -5.05
CA LYS A 196 -19.47 0.29 -5.70
C LYS A 196 -20.40 1.50 -5.52
N GLU A 197 -20.40 2.10 -4.35
CA GLU A 197 -21.18 3.31 -4.07
C GLU A 197 -20.70 4.49 -4.95
N GLN A 198 -19.39 4.69 -5.07
CA GLN A 198 -18.82 5.80 -5.83
C GLN A 198 -18.86 5.60 -7.34
N THR A 199 -18.65 4.37 -7.84
CA THR A 199 -18.52 4.07 -9.28
C THR A 199 -19.76 3.42 -9.90
N GLY A 200 -20.68 2.94 -9.07
CA GLY A 200 -21.87 2.18 -9.51
C GLY A 200 -21.59 0.73 -9.90
N VAL A 201 -20.33 0.28 -9.93
CA VAL A 201 -19.92 -1.06 -10.34
C VAL A 201 -18.96 -1.69 -9.33
N THR A 202 -18.83 -3.02 -9.34
CA THR A 202 -17.85 -3.68 -8.48
C THR A 202 -16.43 -3.45 -8.99
N PRO A 203 -15.40 -3.52 -8.12
CA PRO A 203 -14.00 -3.40 -8.55
C PRO A 203 -13.64 -4.35 -9.69
N HIS A 204 -14.13 -5.59 -9.64
CA HIS A 204 -13.89 -6.58 -10.67
C HIS A 204 -14.50 -6.20 -12.03
N GLN A 205 -15.73 -5.66 -12.01
CA GLN A 205 -16.41 -5.16 -13.22
C GLN A 205 -15.69 -3.94 -13.80
N TYR A 206 -15.16 -3.09 -12.94
CA TYR A 206 -14.41 -1.92 -13.34
C TYR A 206 -13.09 -2.29 -14.04
N VAL A 207 -12.30 -3.19 -13.45
CA VAL A 207 -11.07 -3.70 -14.07
C VAL A 207 -11.37 -4.37 -15.40
N LEU A 208 -12.43 -5.19 -15.46
CA LEU A 208 -12.86 -5.84 -16.70
C LEU A 208 -13.20 -4.81 -17.78
N LYS A 209 -13.93 -3.76 -17.44
CA LYS A 209 -14.29 -2.66 -18.35
C LYS A 209 -13.04 -1.97 -18.90
N LYS A 210 -12.06 -1.61 -18.04
CA LYS A 210 -10.78 -1.01 -18.45
C LYS A 210 -9.99 -1.90 -19.41
N ARG A 211 -9.96 -3.22 -19.16
CA ARG A 211 -9.35 -4.20 -20.07
C ARG A 211 -10.02 -4.23 -21.44
N LEU A 212 -11.33 -4.18 -21.47
CA LEU A 212 -12.11 -4.20 -22.72
C LEU A 212 -11.99 -2.88 -23.49
N GLU A 213 -11.89 -1.73 -22.80
CA GLU A 213 -11.62 -0.44 -23.43
C GLU A 213 -10.25 -0.44 -24.11
N LEU A 214 -9.18 -0.87 -23.41
CA LEU A 214 -7.86 -1.04 -24.01
C LEU A 214 -7.89 -2.04 -25.20
N ALA A 215 -8.64 -3.14 -25.07
CA ALA A 215 -8.77 -4.12 -26.14
C ALA A 215 -9.45 -3.54 -27.37
N ARG A 216 -10.44 -2.67 -27.21
CA ARG A 216 -11.10 -1.97 -28.32
C ARG A 216 -10.07 -1.10 -29.05
N ASP A 217 -9.31 -0.29 -28.31
CA ASP A 217 -8.31 0.61 -28.90
C ASP A 217 -7.24 -0.19 -29.67
N LEU A 218 -6.77 -1.34 -29.10
CA LEU A 218 -5.85 -2.23 -29.79
C LEU A 218 -6.46 -2.90 -31.04
N ILE A 219 -7.77 -3.19 -31.06
CA ILE A 219 -8.47 -3.74 -32.23
C ILE A 219 -8.59 -2.68 -33.34
N GLU A 220 -8.82 -1.43 -32.98
CA GLU A 220 -8.95 -0.32 -33.92
C GLU A 220 -7.60 0.16 -34.47
N GLU A 221 -6.56 0.21 -33.61
CA GLU A 221 -5.30 0.87 -33.94
C GLU A 221 -4.16 -0.08 -34.33
N SER A 222 -4.32 -1.40 -34.13
CA SER A 222 -3.24 -2.35 -34.35
C SER A 222 -3.62 -3.51 -35.28
N GLN A 223 -2.56 -4.15 -35.82
CA GLN A 223 -2.69 -5.39 -36.62
C GLN A 223 -2.62 -6.67 -35.76
N LEU A 224 -2.66 -6.57 -34.43
CA LEU A 224 -2.61 -7.72 -33.54
C LEU A 224 -3.79 -8.66 -33.79
N SER A 225 -3.55 -9.97 -33.79
CA SER A 225 -4.62 -10.95 -33.86
C SER A 225 -5.53 -10.86 -32.62
N VAL A 226 -6.76 -11.33 -32.73
CA VAL A 226 -7.71 -11.34 -31.61
C VAL A 226 -7.15 -12.10 -30.40
N ALA A 227 -6.36 -13.16 -30.64
CA ALA A 227 -5.69 -13.90 -29.58
C ALA A 227 -4.60 -13.08 -28.89
N GLN A 228 -3.80 -12.33 -29.65
CA GLN A 228 -2.78 -11.44 -29.10
C GLN A 228 -3.42 -10.30 -28.30
N VAL A 229 -4.49 -9.68 -28.79
CA VAL A 229 -5.23 -8.65 -28.05
C VAL A 229 -5.75 -9.20 -26.72
N ALA A 230 -6.35 -10.41 -26.74
CA ALA A 230 -6.82 -11.06 -25.51
C ALA A 230 -5.69 -11.23 -24.48
N GLN A 231 -4.53 -11.70 -24.92
CA GLN A 231 -3.35 -11.89 -24.08
C GLN A 231 -2.81 -10.57 -23.54
N SER A 232 -2.66 -9.55 -24.41
CA SER A 232 -2.14 -8.21 -24.04
C SER A 232 -3.07 -7.44 -23.11
N THR A 233 -4.33 -7.83 -23.00
CA THR A 233 -5.31 -7.23 -22.12
C THR A 233 -5.65 -8.08 -20.89
N GLY A 234 -4.85 -9.13 -20.62
CA GLY A 234 -4.92 -9.92 -19.39
C GLY A 234 -6.06 -10.93 -19.32
N PHE A 235 -6.59 -11.37 -20.46
CA PHE A 235 -7.56 -12.46 -20.51
C PHE A 235 -6.87 -13.83 -20.54
N ALA A 236 -7.40 -14.78 -19.78
CA ALA A 236 -6.87 -16.14 -19.71
C ALA A 236 -7.06 -16.92 -21.02
N SER A 237 -8.05 -16.55 -21.85
CA SER A 237 -8.32 -17.20 -23.14
C SER A 237 -9.01 -16.25 -24.12
N GLN A 238 -8.81 -16.50 -25.42
CA GLN A 238 -9.52 -15.79 -26.49
C GLN A 238 -11.04 -15.99 -26.40
N SER A 239 -11.50 -17.13 -25.93
CA SER A 239 -12.93 -17.42 -25.77
C SER A 239 -13.57 -16.52 -24.73
N SER A 240 -12.98 -16.44 -23.52
CA SER A 240 -13.46 -15.57 -22.44
C SER A 240 -13.42 -14.09 -22.85
N PHE A 241 -12.37 -13.68 -23.55
CA PHE A 241 -12.26 -12.35 -24.12
C PHE A 241 -13.40 -12.04 -25.11
N THR A 242 -13.58 -12.91 -26.12
CA THR A 242 -14.59 -12.73 -27.16
C THR A 242 -16.00 -12.60 -26.56
N GLN A 243 -16.30 -13.44 -25.56
CA GLN A 243 -17.59 -13.38 -24.87
C GLN A 243 -17.77 -12.05 -24.10
N ALA A 244 -16.76 -11.63 -23.34
CA ALA A 244 -16.82 -10.39 -22.58
C ALA A 244 -16.89 -9.15 -23.50
N PHE A 245 -16.10 -9.13 -24.56
CA PHE A 245 -16.10 -8.06 -25.56
C PHE A 245 -17.45 -7.95 -26.28
N THR A 246 -18.00 -9.08 -26.72
CA THR A 246 -19.32 -9.11 -27.37
C THR A 246 -20.42 -8.61 -26.44
N ARG A 247 -20.34 -8.97 -25.16
CA ARG A 247 -21.31 -8.52 -24.16
C ARG A 247 -21.26 -7.01 -23.96
N LEU A 248 -20.08 -6.39 -23.99
CA LEU A 248 -19.92 -4.96 -23.75
C LEU A 248 -20.20 -4.13 -25.01
N PHE A 249 -19.66 -4.56 -26.17
CA PHE A 249 -19.72 -3.78 -27.42
C PHE A 249 -20.78 -4.27 -28.43
N GLY A 250 -21.55 -5.31 -28.08
CA GLY A 250 -22.66 -5.83 -28.90
C GLY A 250 -22.21 -6.65 -30.11
N LYS A 251 -20.91 -6.74 -30.42
CA LYS A 251 -20.33 -7.41 -31.59
C LYS A 251 -19.06 -8.17 -31.23
N PRO A 252 -18.80 -9.35 -31.86
CA PRO A 252 -17.54 -10.06 -31.69
C PRO A 252 -16.32 -9.22 -32.17
N PRO A 253 -15.14 -9.38 -31.55
CA PRO A 253 -13.94 -8.59 -31.88
C PRO A 253 -13.56 -8.61 -33.38
N ALA A 254 -13.62 -9.76 -34.01
CA ALA A 254 -13.29 -9.90 -35.45
C ALA A 254 -14.27 -9.17 -36.37
N ARG A 255 -15.55 -9.09 -35.97
CA ARG A 255 -16.55 -8.32 -36.70
C ARG A 255 -16.39 -6.81 -36.43
N TYR A 256 -16.12 -6.47 -35.18
CA TYR A 256 -15.87 -5.08 -34.77
C TYR A 256 -14.71 -4.46 -35.56
N ARG A 257 -13.58 -5.19 -35.72
CA ARG A 257 -12.43 -4.76 -36.54
C ARG A 257 -12.78 -4.52 -38.01
N ARG A 258 -13.60 -5.38 -38.60
CA ARG A 258 -13.99 -5.22 -40.03
C ARG A 258 -14.85 -3.99 -40.28
N GLU A 259 -15.63 -3.61 -39.29
CA GLU A 259 -16.52 -2.44 -39.39
C GLU A 259 -15.80 -1.13 -39.02
N ASN A 260 -14.67 -1.21 -38.28
CA ASN A 260 -13.82 -0.09 -37.88
C ASN A 260 -12.36 -0.42 -38.29
N PRO A 261 -12.04 -0.41 -39.58
CA PRO A 261 -10.66 -0.68 -40.01
C PRO A 261 -9.76 0.45 -39.54
N ALA A 262 -8.54 0.07 -39.10
CA ALA A 262 -7.47 1.03 -38.84
C ALA A 262 -7.21 1.82 -40.10
N GLY A 263 -7.30 3.16 -40.05
CA GLY A 263 -7.09 4.04 -41.18
C GLY A 263 -5.67 3.98 -41.74
#